data_d8a7f398f8f3e2a7a285978f0512e6c7
#
_entry.id   d8a7f398f8f3e2a7a285978f0512e6c7
#
_cell.length_a   1.000
_cell.length_b   1.000
_cell.length_c   1.000
_cell.angle_alpha   90.00
_cell.angle_beta   90.00
_cell.angle_gamma   90.00
#
_symmetry.space_group_name_H-M   'P 1'
#
loop_
_entity.id
_entity.type
_entity.pdbx_description
1 polymer ?
#
loop_
_entity_poly.entity_id
_entity_poly.type
_entity_poly.pdbx_seq_one_letter_code
_entity_poly.pdbx_strand_id
1 'polypeptide(L)' 'MGTNSVRYWDDKKDKLKKKFKNLTDKDLSFDEGNEKEMIESLGSKLGKSIKELLSIIITL' A
#
# COMPACT_ATOMS: atom_id res chain seq x y z
N MET A 1 5.81 -11.37 -16.68
CA MET A 1 4.63 -10.52 -16.75
C MET A 1 4.17 -9.99 -15.42
N GLY A 2 4.50 -10.64 -14.34
CA GLY A 2 4.18 -10.13 -13.02
C GLY A 2 4.87 -8.85 -12.63
N THR A 3 5.88 -8.48 -13.39
CA THR A 3 6.66 -7.28 -13.10
C THR A 3 5.86 -5.98 -13.19
N ASN A 4 4.80 -5.98 -13.97
CA ASN A 4 3.97 -4.79 -14.11
C ASN A 4 3.28 -4.43 -12.79
N SER A 5 2.84 -5.44 -12.04
CA SER A 5 2.21 -5.22 -10.76
C SER A 5 3.18 -4.60 -9.75
N VAL A 6 4.42 -5.04 -9.79
CA VAL A 6 5.46 -4.52 -8.90
C VAL A 6 5.75 -3.05 -9.22
N ARG A 7 5.86 -2.72 -10.50
CA ARG A 7 6.11 -1.34 -10.91
C ARG A 7 4.97 -0.42 -10.52
N TYR A 8 3.76 -0.88 -10.73
CA TYR A 8 2.57 -0.12 -10.36
C TYR A 8 2.58 0.17 -8.87
N TRP A 9 2.91 -0.84 -8.08
CA TRP A 9 2.96 -0.71 -6.62
C TRP A 9 4.10 0.21 -6.18
N ASP A 10 5.25 0.12 -6.82
CA ASP A 10 6.37 1.00 -6.47
C ASP A 10 5.99 2.47 -6.58
N ASP A 11 5.25 2.81 -7.62
CA ASP A 11 4.79 4.18 -7.80
C ASP A 11 3.80 4.57 -6.71
N LYS A 12 2.85 3.71 -6.41
CA LYS A 12 1.87 3.95 -5.36
C LYS A 12 2.52 4.02 -3.99
N LYS A 13 3.50 3.16 -3.76
CA LYS A 13 4.24 3.12 -2.51
C LYS A 13 4.91 4.46 -2.23
N ASP A 14 5.56 5.02 -3.22
CA ASP A 14 6.22 6.30 -3.08
C ASP A 14 5.22 7.40 -2.73
N LYS A 15 4.10 7.42 -3.40
CA LYS A 15 3.04 8.39 -3.15
C LYS A 15 2.45 8.22 -1.76
N LEU A 16 2.26 7.00 -1.33
CA LEU A 16 1.74 6.71 0.00
C LEU A 16 2.69 7.19 1.09
N LYS A 17 3.98 7.01 0.91
CA LYS A 17 4.97 7.47 1.88
C LYS A 17 4.97 8.98 1.99
N LYS A 18 4.73 9.68 0.91
CA LYS A 18 4.63 11.13 0.93
C LYS A 18 3.34 11.60 1.60
N LYS A 19 2.26 10.87 1.36
CA LYS A 19 0.97 11.22 1.92
C LYS A 19 0.89 10.89 3.42
N PHE A 20 1.44 9.76 3.80
CA PHE A 20 1.45 9.30 5.19
C PHE A 20 2.89 9.08 5.63
N LYS A 21 3.43 10.06 6.31
CA LYS A 21 4.84 10.02 6.72
C LYS A 21 5.16 8.92 7.74
N ASN A 22 4.13 8.38 8.37
CA ASN A 22 4.29 7.28 9.31
C ASN A 22 4.68 5.97 8.65
N LEU A 23 4.45 5.86 7.36
CA LEU A 23 4.68 4.61 6.65
C LEU A 23 6.17 4.41 6.36
N THR A 24 6.60 3.16 6.50
CA THR A 24 7.97 2.76 6.18
C THR A 24 7.97 1.85 4.99
N ASP A 25 9.16 1.61 4.45
CA ASP A 25 9.29 0.67 3.33
C ASP A 25 8.78 -0.72 3.72
N LYS A 26 9.00 -1.11 4.95
CA LYS A 26 8.55 -2.40 5.44
C LYS A 26 7.03 -2.50 5.46
N ASP A 27 6.37 -1.42 5.84
CA ASP A 27 4.91 -1.39 5.86
C ASP A 27 4.32 -1.52 4.46
N LEU A 28 5.05 -1.05 3.48
CA LEU A 28 4.60 -1.02 2.09
C LEU A 28 5.23 -2.11 1.24
N SER A 29 5.88 -3.07 1.87
CA SER A 29 6.50 -4.18 1.16
C SER A 29 5.43 -5.04 0.50
N PHE A 30 5.46 -5.06 -0.83
CA PHE A 30 4.50 -5.83 -1.61
C PHE A 30 5.01 -7.24 -1.81
N ASP A 31 4.33 -8.20 -1.19
CA ASP A 31 4.64 -9.61 -1.33
C ASP A 31 3.54 -10.28 -2.11
N GLU A 32 3.93 -10.96 -3.17
CA GLU A 32 2.97 -11.68 -3.98
C GLU A 32 2.30 -12.76 -3.13
N GLY A 33 0.97 -12.71 -3.07
CA GLY A 33 0.22 -13.62 -2.24
C GLY A 33 -0.13 -13.09 -0.86
N ASN A 34 0.51 -12.01 -0.44
CA ASN A 34 0.26 -11.42 0.89
C ASN A 34 -0.25 -10.00 0.81
N GLU A 35 -0.78 -9.60 -0.33
CA GLU A 35 -1.28 -8.23 -0.53
C GLU A 35 -2.36 -7.89 0.48
N LYS A 36 -3.23 -8.84 0.75
CA LYS A 36 -4.33 -8.61 1.68
C LYS A 36 -3.82 -8.31 3.08
N GLU A 37 -2.84 -9.08 3.53
CA GLU A 37 -2.27 -8.87 4.85
C GLU A 37 -1.57 -7.51 4.94
N MET A 38 -0.89 -7.13 3.88
CA MET A 38 -0.23 -5.84 3.83
C MET A 38 -1.26 -4.71 3.94
N ILE A 39 -2.34 -4.80 3.18
CA ILE A 39 -3.38 -3.78 3.21
C ILE A 39 -4.05 -3.71 4.58
N GLU A 40 -4.30 -4.85 5.20
CA GLU A 40 -4.87 -4.88 6.54
C GLU A 40 -3.95 -4.24 7.56
N SER A 41 -2.66 -4.52 7.46
CA SER A 41 -1.67 -3.91 8.36
C SER A 41 -1.61 -2.40 8.16
N LEU A 42 -1.65 -1.95 6.93
CA LEU A 42 -1.66 -0.51 6.64
C LEU A 42 -2.90 0.16 7.21
N GLY A 43 -4.05 -0.46 7.02
CA GLY A 43 -5.30 0.06 7.54
C GLY A 43 -5.28 0.18 9.05
N SER A 44 -4.74 -0.84 9.71
CA SER A 44 -4.62 -0.83 11.17
C SER A 44 -3.69 0.28 11.63
N LYS A 45 -2.56 0.44 10.95
CA LYS A 45 -1.59 1.46 11.31
C LYS A 45 -2.14 2.88 11.11
N LEU A 46 -2.90 3.08 10.06
CA LEU A 46 -3.46 4.38 9.72
C LEU A 46 -4.83 4.64 10.34
N GLY A 47 -5.40 3.64 11.00
CA GLY A 47 -6.74 3.75 11.57
C GLY A 47 -7.81 3.86 10.51
N LYS A 48 -7.62 3.20 9.38
CA LYS A 48 -8.54 3.22 8.26
C LYS A 48 -9.02 1.83 7.90
N SER A 49 -10.22 1.75 7.34
CA SER A 49 -10.72 0.46 6.88
C SER A 49 -10.04 0.09 5.57
N ILE A 50 -10.12 -1.20 5.22
CA ILE A 50 -9.55 -1.68 3.96
C ILE A 50 -10.19 -0.95 2.77
N LYS A 51 -11.48 -0.72 2.83
CA LYS A 51 -12.21 0.00 1.79
C LYS A 51 -11.67 1.41 1.59
N GLU A 52 -11.48 2.12 2.70
CA GLU A 52 -10.95 3.47 2.65
C GLU A 52 -9.54 3.49 2.07
N LEU A 53 -8.73 2.55 2.51
CA LEU A 53 -7.34 2.47 2.07
C LEU A 53 -7.26 2.18 0.57
N LEU A 54 -8.05 1.24 0.09
CA LEU A 54 -8.09 0.92 -1.33
C LEU A 54 -8.54 2.12 -2.16
N SER A 55 -9.52 2.84 -1.65
CA SER A 55 -10.00 4.04 -2.31
C SER A 55 -8.90 5.08 -2.43
N ILE A 56 -8.14 5.27 -1.38
CA ILE A 56 -7.01 6.19 -1.38
C ILE A 56 -5.97 5.76 -2.40
N ILE A 57 -5.64 4.48 -2.42
CA ILE A 57 -4.63 3.95 -3.34
C ILE A 57 -5.04 4.16 -4.79
N ILE A 58 -6.31 3.94 -5.08
CA ILE A 58 -6.82 4.11 -6.44
C ILE A 58 -6.72 5.55 -6.91
N THR A 59 -6.88 6.49 -5.99
CA THR A 59 -6.87 7.91 -6.33
C THR A 59 -5.51 8.57 -6.28
N LEU A 60 -4.49 7.84 -5.94
CA LEU A 60 -3.14 8.40 -5.89
C LEU A 60 -2.59 8.84 -7.24
#